data_5c3032d1ae7f6aba4120b9247bbfcc8a
#
_entry.id   5c3032d1ae7f6aba4120b9247bbfcc8a
#
_cell.length_a   1.000
_cell.length_b   1.000
_cell.length_c   1.000
_cell.angle_alpha   90.00
_cell.angle_beta   90.00
_cell.angle_gamma   90.00
#
_symmetry.space_group_name_H-M   'P 1'
#
loop_
_entity.id
_entity.type
_entity.pdbx_description
1 polymer ?
#
loop_
_entity_poly.entity_id
_entity_poly.type
_entity_poly.pdbx_seq_one_letter_code
_entity_poly.pdbx_strand_id
1 'polypeptide(L)'
;MNKDNLFTHKKPQLLLAILTFTTSCFFPILPSKSQNIPLPSQAPLELYLLTQPKDNIITSKTIQPQELTIPSLWWFQKNSENKLLDNWIVYPASQSEPPRVDVIVNQQVWILLDYLEQYVFVNHLGSLTSKSGYNIRVFDYQKEFLAAYTCNFTQTPVSCSIQMNNQSKFGLRPSF
;
A
#
# COMPACT_ATOMS: atom_id res chain seq x y z
N MET A 1 79.46 -5.06 -64.39
CA MET A 1 80.29 -4.34 -63.36
C MET A 1 79.33 -3.57 -62.49
N ASN A 2 79.29 -3.90 -61.22
CA ASN A 2 78.73 -3.22 -60.09
C ASN A 2 77.18 -3.39 -59.85
N LYS A 3 77.00 -4.13 -58.94
CA LYS A 3 76.88 -4.15 -57.42
C LYS A 3 75.50 -3.81 -56.96
N ASP A 4 75.02 -4.84 -56.53
CA ASP A 4 73.82 -5.02 -55.68
C ASP A 4 73.86 -4.13 -54.44
N ASN A 5 72.71 -3.62 -54.05
CA ASN A 5 72.43 -3.31 -52.63
C ASN A 5 70.98 -3.62 -52.28
N LEU A 6 70.94 -4.74 -51.66
CA LEU A 6 69.71 -5.31 -51.04
C LEU A 6 69.43 -4.52 -49.76
N PHE A 7 68.36 -3.69 -49.76
CA PHE A 7 67.88 -3.09 -48.53
C PHE A 7 66.69 -3.87 -48.05
N THR A 8 66.91 -4.71 -47.09
CA THR A 8 65.92 -5.37 -46.31
C THR A 8 65.22 -4.38 -45.37
N HIS A 9 64.01 -3.94 -45.71
CA HIS A 9 63.13 -3.21 -44.78
C HIS A 9 62.53 -4.16 -43.75
N LYS A 10 63.06 -4.18 -42.53
CA LYS A 10 62.43 -4.73 -41.36
C LYS A 10 61.26 -3.81 -40.98
N LYS A 11 60.01 -4.30 -41.10
CA LYS A 11 58.84 -3.64 -40.54
C LYS A 11 58.87 -3.81 -39.02
N PRO A 12 58.71 -2.74 -38.23
CA PRO A 12 58.52 -2.88 -36.80
C PRO A 12 57.05 -3.37 -36.56
N GLN A 13 56.94 -4.52 -35.94
CA GLN A 13 55.67 -5.00 -35.40
C GLN A 13 55.27 -4.09 -34.23
N LEU A 14 54.29 -3.23 -34.48
CA LEU A 14 53.66 -2.41 -33.46
C LEU A 14 52.75 -3.32 -32.62
N LEU A 15 53.24 -3.81 -31.48
CA LEU A 15 52.44 -4.50 -30.46
C LEU A 15 51.50 -3.49 -29.83
N LEU A 16 50.26 -3.45 -30.33
CA LEU A 16 49.17 -2.70 -29.72
C LEU A 16 48.73 -3.45 -28.47
N ALA A 17 49.27 -3.11 -27.32
CA ALA A 17 48.76 -3.55 -26.02
C ALA A 17 47.45 -2.82 -25.75
N ILE A 18 46.33 -3.49 -26.03
CA ILE A 18 44.99 -3.03 -25.63
C ILE A 18 44.85 -3.28 -24.13
N LEU A 19 45.11 -2.24 -23.35
CA LEU A 19 44.88 -2.21 -21.93
C LEU A 19 43.34 -2.05 -21.74
N THR A 20 42.64 -3.16 -21.63
CA THR A 20 41.22 -3.15 -21.23
C THR A 20 41.11 -2.80 -19.75
N PHE A 21 40.88 -1.52 -19.47
CA PHE A 21 40.47 -1.05 -18.15
C PHE A 21 39.08 -1.56 -17.88
N THR A 22 38.94 -2.71 -17.23
CA THR A 22 37.69 -3.14 -16.63
C THR A 22 37.45 -2.29 -15.37
N THR A 23 36.79 -1.14 -15.55
CA THR A 23 36.25 -0.36 -14.44
C THR A 23 35.13 -1.17 -13.80
N SER A 24 35.49 -1.99 -12.81
CA SER A 24 34.54 -2.60 -11.89
C SER A 24 33.89 -1.48 -11.10
N CYS A 25 32.72 -1.02 -11.56
CA CYS A 25 31.85 -0.15 -10.78
C CYS A 25 31.33 -0.93 -9.56
N PHE A 26 32.11 -0.92 -8.47
CA PHE A 26 31.64 -1.28 -7.15
C PHE A 26 30.64 -0.21 -6.71
N PHE A 27 29.39 -0.33 -7.16
CA PHE A 27 28.31 0.39 -6.50
C PHE A 27 28.14 -0.25 -5.12
N PRO A 28 28.31 0.50 -4.02
CA PRO A 28 27.93 0.00 -2.71
C PRO A 28 26.46 -0.35 -2.77
N ILE A 29 26.12 -1.64 -2.69
CA ILE A 29 24.75 -2.10 -2.51
C ILE A 29 24.38 -1.65 -1.10
N LEU A 30 23.76 -0.46 -1.00
CA LEU A 30 23.17 0.00 0.23
C LEU A 30 22.09 -1.05 0.60
N PRO A 31 22.14 -1.61 1.82
CA PRO A 31 21.11 -2.54 2.26
C PRO A 31 19.78 -1.82 2.15
N SER A 32 18.89 -2.32 1.29
CA SER A 32 17.52 -1.85 1.21
C SER A 32 16.91 -2.09 2.57
N LYS A 33 16.63 -1.01 3.31
CA LYS A 33 15.94 -1.09 4.60
C LYS A 33 14.56 -1.65 4.29
N SER A 34 14.32 -2.91 4.62
CA SER A 34 13.00 -3.52 4.53
C SER A 34 12.01 -2.62 5.26
N GLN A 35 11.05 -2.10 4.53
CA GLN A 35 9.99 -1.27 5.13
C GLN A 35 9.14 -2.19 5.99
N ASN A 36 9.33 -2.11 7.29
CA ASN A 36 8.57 -2.92 8.24
C ASN A 36 7.18 -2.29 8.44
N ILE A 37 6.28 -2.54 7.49
CA ILE A 37 4.90 -2.09 7.57
C ILE A 37 4.12 -3.12 8.41
N PRO A 38 3.37 -2.69 9.44
CA PRO A 38 2.61 -3.60 10.27
C PRO A 38 1.52 -4.32 9.47
N LEU A 39 1.21 -5.55 9.86
CA LEU A 39 0.06 -6.27 9.33
C LEU A 39 -1.24 -5.60 9.78
N PRO A 40 -2.34 -5.73 8.99
CA PRO A 40 -3.65 -5.28 9.42
C PRO A 40 -4.06 -5.95 10.73
N SER A 41 -4.77 -5.22 11.60
CA SER A 41 -5.34 -5.78 12.82
C SER A 41 -6.23 -7.00 12.51
N GLN A 42 -6.15 -8.03 13.35
CA GLN A 42 -6.95 -9.25 13.24
C GLN A 42 -8.20 -9.21 14.13
N ALA A 43 -8.48 -8.08 14.79
CA ALA A 43 -9.68 -7.92 15.61
C ALA A 43 -10.95 -8.13 14.77
N PRO A 44 -11.99 -8.77 15.32
CA PRO A 44 -13.23 -9.01 14.60
C PRO A 44 -13.95 -7.69 14.23
N LEU A 45 -14.67 -7.66 13.11
CA LEU A 45 -15.52 -6.54 12.75
C LEU A 45 -16.79 -6.55 13.65
N GLU A 46 -17.02 -5.43 14.34
CA GLU A 46 -18.08 -5.28 15.33
C GLU A 46 -19.27 -4.46 14.77
N LEU A 47 -20.01 -5.02 13.81
CA LEU A 47 -21.14 -4.32 13.14
C LEU A 47 -22.23 -3.81 14.10
N TYR A 48 -22.38 -4.43 15.27
CA TYR A 48 -23.38 -3.99 16.26
C TYR A 48 -23.10 -2.57 16.78
N LEU A 49 -21.84 -2.10 16.71
CA LEU A 49 -21.47 -0.73 17.09
C LEU A 49 -22.12 0.34 16.19
N LEU A 50 -22.55 -0.01 14.99
CA LEU A 50 -23.30 0.91 14.13
C LEU A 50 -24.67 1.27 14.68
N THR A 51 -25.24 0.40 15.53
CA THR A 51 -26.55 0.59 16.17
C THR A 51 -26.46 0.94 17.65
N GLN A 52 -25.40 0.45 18.31
CA GLN A 52 -25.16 0.64 19.74
C GLN A 52 -23.69 1.06 19.95
N PRO A 53 -23.33 2.28 19.62
CA PRO A 53 -21.94 2.75 19.76
C PRO A 53 -21.53 2.79 21.23
N LYS A 54 -20.29 2.44 21.52
CA LYS A 54 -19.64 2.63 22.82
C LYS A 54 -19.07 4.04 22.91
N ASP A 55 -18.87 4.55 24.11
CA ASP A 55 -18.50 5.96 24.39
C ASP A 55 -17.27 6.47 23.64
N ASN A 56 -16.28 5.61 23.36
CA ASN A 56 -15.04 5.97 22.68
C ASN A 56 -14.98 5.55 21.20
N ILE A 57 -16.08 4.97 20.68
CA ILE A 57 -16.17 4.51 19.29
C ILE A 57 -17.01 5.47 18.48
N ILE A 58 -16.48 5.88 17.34
CA ILE A 58 -17.14 6.82 16.45
C ILE A 58 -17.61 6.08 15.22
N THR A 59 -18.83 6.33 14.80
CA THR A 59 -19.45 5.67 13.64
C THR A 59 -20.01 6.69 12.67
N SER A 60 -20.39 6.24 11.48
CA SER A 60 -21.07 7.07 10.48
C SER A 60 -22.34 7.76 11.02
N LYS A 61 -22.92 7.25 12.13
CA LYS A 61 -24.13 7.78 12.78
C LYS A 61 -23.83 8.69 13.97
N THR A 62 -22.62 8.63 14.54
CA THR A 62 -22.19 9.45 15.67
C THR A 62 -21.10 10.41 15.20
N ILE A 63 -21.50 11.59 14.73
CA ILE A 63 -20.54 12.59 14.24
C ILE A 63 -20.09 13.45 15.42
N GLN A 64 -18.79 13.42 15.75
CA GLN A 64 -18.16 14.35 16.67
C GLN A 64 -17.34 15.39 15.89
N PRO A 65 -17.69 16.67 15.92
CA PRO A 65 -17.04 17.70 15.12
C PRO A 65 -15.55 17.91 15.42
N GLN A 66 -15.07 17.45 16.58
CA GLN A 66 -13.68 17.64 17.02
C GLN A 66 -12.68 16.63 16.43
N GLU A 67 -13.15 15.58 15.78
CA GLU A 67 -12.27 14.53 15.27
C GLU A 67 -12.05 14.63 13.76
N LEU A 68 -10.78 14.83 13.37
CA LEU A 68 -10.38 15.17 11.99
C LEU A 68 -10.71 14.11 10.94
N THR A 69 -10.80 12.83 11.30
CA THR A 69 -11.12 11.74 10.35
C THR A 69 -12.60 11.71 9.98
N ILE A 70 -13.48 12.08 10.91
CA ILE A 70 -14.93 11.97 10.74
C ILE A 70 -15.48 12.90 9.67
N PRO A 71 -15.16 14.21 9.65
CA PRO A 71 -15.63 15.10 8.60
C PRO A 71 -15.23 14.64 7.20
N SER A 72 -14.01 14.13 7.05
CA SER A 72 -13.49 13.66 5.78
C SER A 72 -14.18 12.38 5.28
N LEU A 73 -14.41 11.40 6.17
CA LEU A 73 -15.13 10.17 5.85
C LEU A 73 -16.62 10.44 5.56
N TRP A 74 -17.23 11.34 6.31
CA TRP A 74 -18.60 11.77 6.08
C TRP A 74 -18.74 12.47 4.72
N TRP A 75 -17.84 13.38 4.38
CA TRP A 75 -17.80 14.03 3.06
C TRP A 75 -17.60 13.01 1.95
N PHE A 76 -16.68 12.05 2.15
CA PHE A 76 -16.44 11.01 1.18
C PHE A 76 -17.70 10.17 0.95
N GLN A 77 -18.40 9.77 2.01
CA GLN A 77 -19.64 9.02 1.92
C GLN A 77 -20.76 9.81 1.21
N LYS A 78 -20.89 11.10 1.51
CA LYS A 78 -21.92 11.95 0.92
C LYS A 78 -21.70 12.29 -0.55
N ASN A 79 -20.42 12.47 -0.94
CA ASN A 79 -20.05 12.86 -2.29
C ASN A 79 -19.63 11.67 -3.17
N SER A 80 -19.62 10.46 -2.63
CA SER A 80 -19.38 9.24 -3.41
C SER A 80 -20.60 8.97 -4.30
N GLU A 81 -20.47 9.22 -5.60
CA GLU A 81 -21.54 9.04 -6.58
C GLU A 81 -22.09 7.60 -6.59
N ASN A 82 -21.24 6.63 -6.30
CA ASN A 82 -21.54 5.21 -6.42
C ASN A 82 -22.10 4.57 -5.14
N LYS A 83 -22.29 5.31 -4.05
CA LYS A 83 -22.72 4.76 -2.73
C LYS A 83 -21.89 3.53 -2.31
N LEU A 84 -20.62 3.51 -2.70
CA LEU A 84 -19.72 2.40 -2.41
C LEU A 84 -19.41 2.33 -0.91
N LEU A 85 -19.02 3.48 -0.30
CA LEU A 85 -18.85 3.60 1.14
C LEU A 85 -20.21 3.69 1.81
N ASP A 86 -20.60 2.64 2.51
CA ASP A 86 -21.90 2.59 3.17
C ASP A 86 -21.82 2.98 4.65
N ASN A 87 -20.89 2.41 5.40
CA ASN A 87 -20.67 2.75 6.80
C ASN A 87 -19.19 2.69 7.18
N TRP A 88 -18.86 3.19 8.37
CA TRP A 88 -17.52 3.11 8.95
C TRP A 88 -17.58 3.16 10.46
N ILE A 89 -16.56 2.58 11.12
CA ILE A 89 -16.37 2.54 12.56
C ILE A 89 -14.93 2.93 12.85
N VAL A 90 -14.75 3.97 13.65
CA VAL A 90 -13.42 4.47 14.07
C VAL A 90 -13.12 3.95 15.46
N TYR A 91 -11.98 3.28 15.58
CA TYR A 91 -11.42 2.80 16.84
C TYR A 91 -10.20 3.66 17.17
N PRO A 92 -10.27 4.49 18.22
CA PRO A 92 -9.10 5.22 18.71
C PRO A 92 -7.99 4.26 19.15
N ALA A 93 -6.78 4.80 19.30
CA ALA A 93 -5.67 4.02 19.86
C ALA A 93 -6.03 3.44 21.24
N SER A 94 -5.68 2.18 21.45
CA SER A 94 -5.79 1.51 22.74
C SER A 94 -4.42 0.95 23.16
N GLN A 95 -4.33 0.38 24.36
CA GLN A 95 -3.10 -0.25 24.84
C GLN A 95 -2.67 -1.47 23.98
N SER A 96 -3.62 -2.14 23.33
CA SER A 96 -3.40 -3.39 22.59
C SER A 96 -3.47 -3.22 21.08
N GLU A 97 -4.09 -2.14 20.57
CA GLU A 97 -4.39 -1.97 19.15
C GLU A 97 -4.06 -0.55 18.68
N PRO A 98 -3.41 -0.41 17.50
CA PRO A 98 -3.23 0.88 16.88
C PRO A 98 -4.58 1.46 16.42
N PRO A 99 -4.67 2.81 16.25
CA PRO A 99 -5.88 3.44 15.78
C PRO A 99 -6.24 2.93 14.37
N ARG A 100 -7.51 2.60 14.17
CA ARG A 100 -7.99 2.09 12.89
C ARG A 100 -9.41 2.53 12.56
N VAL A 101 -9.72 2.50 11.29
CA VAL A 101 -11.07 2.64 10.77
C VAL A 101 -11.48 1.36 10.06
N ASP A 102 -12.58 0.76 10.48
CA ASP A 102 -13.22 -0.33 9.75
C ASP A 102 -14.28 0.28 8.81
N VAL A 103 -14.04 0.10 7.52
CA VAL A 103 -14.87 0.61 6.43
C VAL A 103 -15.79 -0.51 5.97
N ILE A 104 -17.09 -0.24 5.88
CA ILE A 104 -18.10 -1.18 5.39
C ILE A 104 -18.57 -0.68 4.02
N VAL A 105 -18.38 -1.50 3.01
CA VAL A 105 -18.76 -1.18 1.64
C VAL A 105 -20.05 -1.90 1.23
N ASN A 106 -20.75 -1.30 0.27
CA ASN A 106 -21.83 -1.97 -0.43
C ASN A 106 -21.25 -3.06 -1.33
N GLN A 107 -21.50 -4.32 -1.00
CA GLN A 107 -20.97 -5.47 -1.73
C GLN A 107 -21.43 -5.48 -3.20
N GLN A 108 -22.67 -5.09 -3.49
CA GLN A 108 -23.18 -5.09 -4.87
C GLN A 108 -22.42 -4.10 -5.75
N VAL A 109 -22.03 -2.97 -5.20
CA VAL A 109 -21.22 -1.99 -5.90
C VAL A 109 -19.74 -2.45 -5.98
N TRP A 110 -19.22 -2.99 -4.87
CA TRP A 110 -17.83 -3.46 -4.78
C TRP A 110 -17.48 -4.51 -5.84
N ILE A 111 -18.37 -5.49 -6.06
CA ILE A 111 -18.12 -6.57 -7.03
C ILE A 111 -18.17 -6.11 -8.49
N LEU A 112 -18.80 -4.96 -8.77
CA LEU A 112 -18.84 -4.38 -10.12
C LEU A 112 -17.57 -3.62 -10.47
N LEU A 113 -16.80 -3.21 -9.47
CA LEU A 113 -15.54 -2.52 -9.67
C LEU A 113 -14.46 -3.49 -10.16
N ASP A 114 -13.62 -3.03 -11.06
CA ASP A 114 -12.39 -3.74 -11.39
C ASP A 114 -11.35 -3.63 -10.26
N TYR A 115 -10.23 -4.36 -10.42
CA TYR A 115 -9.17 -4.36 -9.41
C TYR A 115 -8.57 -2.96 -9.18
N LEU A 116 -8.39 -2.20 -10.24
CA LEU A 116 -7.77 -0.87 -10.15
C LEU A 116 -8.71 0.12 -9.45
N GLU A 117 -10.00 0.06 -9.75
CA GLU A 117 -11.03 0.89 -9.11
C GLU A 117 -11.11 0.59 -7.61
N GLN A 118 -11.12 -0.71 -7.24
CA GLN A 118 -11.06 -1.14 -5.84
C GLN A 118 -9.78 -0.63 -5.14
N TYR A 119 -8.63 -0.77 -5.81
CA TYR A 119 -7.35 -0.29 -5.29
C TYR A 119 -7.34 1.24 -5.08
N VAL A 120 -7.83 2.00 -6.07
CA VAL A 120 -7.93 3.46 -6.00
C VAL A 120 -8.82 3.90 -4.85
N PHE A 121 -9.96 3.22 -4.64
CA PHE A 121 -10.85 3.49 -3.51
C PHE A 121 -10.14 3.29 -2.17
N VAL A 122 -9.46 2.15 -1.98
CA VAL A 122 -8.72 1.83 -0.75
C VAL A 122 -7.59 2.82 -0.52
N ASN A 123 -6.84 3.14 -1.58
CA ASN A 123 -5.74 4.11 -1.51
C ASN A 123 -6.22 5.51 -1.14
N HIS A 124 -7.33 5.95 -1.69
CA HIS A 124 -7.90 7.27 -1.40
C HIS A 124 -8.33 7.35 0.07
N LEU A 125 -9.11 6.39 0.55
CA LEU A 125 -9.53 6.36 1.96
C LEU A 125 -8.33 6.22 2.91
N GLY A 126 -7.39 5.32 2.60
CA GLY A 126 -6.19 5.12 3.40
C GLY A 126 -5.33 6.38 3.48
N SER A 127 -5.12 7.06 2.35
CA SER A 127 -4.37 8.33 2.30
C SER A 127 -5.06 9.44 3.08
N LEU A 128 -6.39 9.42 3.14
CA LEU A 128 -7.16 10.38 3.91
C LEU A 128 -7.01 10.15 5.41
N THR A 129 -7.23 8.91 5.86
CA THR A 129 -7.21 8.55 7.29
C THR A 129 -5.81 8.51 7.89
N SER A 130 -4.80 8.15 7.09
CA SER A 130 -3.40 8.11 7.55
C SER A 130 -2.85 9.47 7.95
N LYS A 131 -3.37 10.57 7.39
CA LYS A 131 -3.02 11.93 7.82
C LYS A 131 -3.38 12.21 9.28
N SER A 132 -4.36 11.48 9.82
CA SER A 132 -4.77 11.54 11.23
C SER A 132 -4.25 10.34 12.04
N GLY A 133 -3.34 9.54 11.48
CA GLY A 133 -2.70 8.42 12.16
C GLY A 133 -3.51 7.12 12.17
N TYR A 134 -4.54 6.99 11.36
CA TYR A 134 -5.40 5.79 11.32
C TYR A 134 -5.06 4.87 10.15
N ASN A 135 -5.02 3.57 10.42
CA ASN A 135 -5.07 2.52 9.42
C ASN A 135 -6.51 2.25 8.98
N ILE A 136 -6.73 1.66 7.80
CA ILE A 136 -8.07 1.21 7.42
C ILE A 136 -8.08 -0.29 7.13
N ARG A 137 -9.26 -0.88 7.38
CA ARG A 137 -9.65 -2.21 6.90
C ARG A 137 -11.00 -2.07 6.20
N VAL A 138 -11.17 -2.78 5.09
CA VAL A 138 -12.39 -2.74 4.27
C VAL A 138 -13.08 -4.09 4.37
N PHE A 139 -14.36 -4.07 4.66
CA PHE A 139 -15.24 -5.23 4.80
C PHE A 139 -16.55 -5.02 4.07
N ASP A 140 -17.25 -6.11 3.80
CA ASP A 140 -18.67 -6.10 3.50
C ASP A 140 -19.53 -6.36 4.76
N TYR A 141 -20.86 -6.38 4.62
CA TYR A 141 -21.76 -6.72 5.72
C TYR A 141 -21.74 -8.20 6.13
N GLN A 142 -21.20 -9.08 5.31
CA GLN A 142 -20.94 -10.49 5.63
C GLN A 142 -19.68 -10.65 6.49
N LYS A 143 -19.01 -9.53 6.82
CA LYS A 143 -17.74 -9.48 7.55
C LYS A 143 -16.57 -10.11 6.77
N GLU A 144 -16.71 -10.22 5.45
CA GLU A 144 -15.61 -10.63 4.60
C GLU A 144 -14.56 -9.50 4.53
N PHE A 145 -13.31 -9.84 4.80
CA PHE A 145 -12.19 -8.92 4.66
C PHE A 145 -11.88 -8.72 3.16
N LEU A 146 -11.95 -7.50 2.69
CA LEU A 146 -11.76 -7.16 1.27
C LEU A 146 -10.41 -6.50 1.00
N ALA A 147 -9.98 -5.61 1.89
CA ALA A 147 -8.71 -4.90 1.74
C ALA A 147 -8.27 -4.23 3.04
N ALA A 148 -6.99 -3.81 3.09
CA ALA A 148 -6.48 -2.91 4.12
C ALA A 148 -5.47 -1.92 3.55
N TYR A 149 -5.37 -0.77 4.22
CA TYR A 149 -4.29 0.20 4.05
C TYR A 149 -3.64 0.39 5.42
N THR A 150 -2.38 -0.03 5.54
CA THR A 150 -1.64 0.03 6.80
C THR A 150 -0.37 0.85 6.66
N CYS A 151 -0.08 1.64 7.69
CA CYS A 151 1.08 2.52 7.74
C CYS A 151 1.94 2.23 8.96
N ASN A 152 3.24 2.39 8.81
CA ASN A 152 4.16 2.49 9.91
C ASN A 152 4.34 3.96 10.30
N PHE A 153 3.59 4.42 11.30
CA PHE A 153 3.63 5.80 11.78
C PHE A 153 4.85 6.11 12.66
N THR A 154 5.65 5.10 13.02
CA THR A 154 6.87 5.29 13.82
C THR A 154 8.08 5.69 12.96
N GLN A 155 7.95 5.64 11.64
CA GLN A 155 9.01 5.98 10.69
C GLN A 155 8.79 7.36 10.07
N THR A 156 9.89 8.02 9.72
CA THR A 156 9.88 9.28 8.97
C THR A 156 10.78 9.11 7.72
N PRO A 157 10.23 9.18 6.51
CA PRO A 157 8.81 9.37 6.17
C PRO A 157 7.94 8.16 6.54
N VAL A 158 6.66 8.40 6.80
CA VAL A 158 5.67 7.35 7.03
C VAL A 158 5.60 6.44 5.81
N SER A 159 5.68 5.13 6.03
CA SER A 159 5.59 4.12 4.97
C SER A 159 4.29 3.36 5.09
N CYS A 160 3.56 3.24 3.98
CA CYS A 160 2.25 2.59 3.94
C CYS A 160 2.19 1.52 2.86
N SER A 161 1.30 0.55 3.03
CA SER A 161 1.00 -0.45 1.99
C SER A 161 -0.48 -0.77 1.93
N ILE A 162 -0.90 -1.26 0.75
CA ILE A 162 -2.25 -1.74 0.49
C ILE A 162 -2.20 -3.26 0.36
N GLN A 163 -3.08 -3.93 1.08
CA GLN A 163 -3.35 -5.35 0.92
C GLN A 163 -4.76 -5.51 0.35
N MET A 164 -4.87 -6.18 -0.81
CA MET A 164 -6.16 -6.51 -1.43
C MET A 164 -6.42 -8.00 -1.26
N ASN A 165 -7.66 -8.36 -0.88
CA ASN A 165 -8.09 -9.76 -0.87
C ASN A 165 -8.68 -10.13 -2.23
N ASN A 166 -7.89 -10.81 -3.07
CA ASN A 166 -8.31 -11.21 -4.41
C ASN A 166 -9.07 -12.55 -4.44
N GLN A 167 -9.25 -13.21 -3.29
CA GLN A 167 -9.85 -14.55 -3.24
C GLN A 167 -11.34 -14.56 -3.59
N SER A 168 -12.04 -13.45 -3.38
CA SER A 168 -13.48 -13.35 -3.67
C SER A 168 -13.84 -13.41 -5.16
N LYS A 169 -12.91 -13.07 -6.07
CA LYS A 169 -13.16 -13.06 -7.52
C LYS A 169 -13.14 -14.46 -8.18
N PHE A 170 -12.54 -15.47 -7.55
CA PHE A 170 -12.36 -16.78 -8.16
C PHE A 170 -13.26 -17.89 -7.58
N GLY A 171 -14.15 -17.59 -6.67
CA GLY A 171 -15.09 -18.59 -6.10
C GLY A 171 -14.44 -19.77 -5.37
N LEU A 172 -13.13 -19.75 -5.20
CA LEU A 172 -12.38 -20.78 -4.51
C LEU A 172 -12.32 -20.43 -3.02
N ARG A 173 -13.34 -20.83 -2.27
CA ARG A 173 -13.21 -20.89 -0.81
C ARG A 173 -12.24 -22.02 -0.49
N PRO A 174 -11.11 -21.78 0.19
CA PRO A 174 -10.36 -22.88 0.78
C PRO A 174 -11.28 -23.52 1.83
N SER A 175 -11.65 -24.78 1.61
CA SER A 175 -12.30 -25.62 2.62
C SER A 175 -11.24 -25.91 3.69
N PHE A 176 -11.39 -25.32 4.87
CA PHE A 176 -10.72 -25.74 6.07
C PHE A 176 -11.59 -26.76 6.81
#